data_938f572f727c09730d96ab8b4cf3a1b1
#
_entry.id   938f572f727c09730d96ab8b4cf3a1b1
#
_cell.length_a   1.000
_cell.length_b   1.000
_cell.length_c   1.000
_cell.angle_alpha   90.00
_cell.angle_beta   90.00
_cell.angle_gamma   90.00
#
_symmetry.space_group_name_H-M   'P 1'
#
loop_
_entity.id
_entity.type
_entity.pdbx_description
1 polymer ?
#
loop_
_entity_poly.entity_id
_entity_poly.type
_entity_poly.pdbx_seq_one_letter_code
_entity_poly.pdbx_strand_id
1 'polypeptide(L)'
;LLLSNTVEIAPLLCLVPRHPERFAEVADQIQDAGMKFRRRTEWIQTPKGGVDVDVILGDSMGEMPMYYSAADLVVMGGSLLPFGGQNLIEACAAGCPVLLGEHTYNFQQAALDAIEMGAAKRIKGKLLLSEPVALMDTLKELLLNTAELEKMSSAAKAYSIEHQGATKRI
;
A
#
# COMPACT_ATOMS: atom_id res chain seq x y z
N LEU A 1 19.21 -29.92 -17.03
CA LEU A 1 17.83 -29.59 -16.66
C LEU A 1 17.87 -28.84 -15.34
N LEU A 2 18.03 -27.50 -15.43
CA LEU A 2 17.85 -26.60 -14.30
C LEU A 2 16.35 -26.28 -14.24
N LEU A 3 15.65 -26.90 -13.31
CA LEU A 3 14.30 -26.48 -12.91
C LEU A 3 14.45 -25.11 -12.24
N SER A 4 14.10 -24.05 -12.97
CA SER A 4 13.87 -22.74 -12.39
C SER A 4 12.65 -22.84 -11.48
N ASN A 5 12.88 -23.05 -10.18
CA ASN A 5 11.87 -22.81 -9.16
C ASN A 5 11.61 -21.30 -9.09
N THR A 6 10.84 -20.78 -10.02
CA THR A 6 10.18 -19.49 -9.83
C THR A 6 9.11 -19.73 -8.78
N VAL A 7 9.41 -19.39 -7.55
CA VAL A 7 8.39 -19.25 -6.52
C VAL A 7 7.44 -18.17 -7.02
N GLU A 8 6.25 -18.56 -7.45
CA GLU A 8 5.18 -17.63 -7.77
C GLU A 8 4.78 -16.97 -6.44
N ILE A 9 5.28 -15.75 -6.21
CA ILE A 9 4.87 -14.96 -5.05
C ILE A 9 3.44 -14.51 -5.34
N ALA A 10 2.47 -15.11 -4.66
CA ALA A 10 1.11 -14.61 -4.61
C ALA A 10 1.01 -13.59 -3.46
N PRO A 11 1.04 -12.27 -3.72
CA PRO A 11 0.96 -11.27 -2.67
C PRO A 11 -0.43 -11.26 -2.04
N LEU A 12 -0.51 -11.16 -0.73
CA LEU A 12 -1.75 -10.91 -0.02
C LEU A 12 -2.13 -9.43 -0.16
N LEU A 13 -3.27 -9.14 -0.77
CA LEU A 13 -3.77 -7.78 -0.89
C LEU A 13 -4.55 -7.38 0.38
N CYS A 14 -4.10 -6.32 1.07
CA CYS A 14 -4.89 -5.69 2.11
C CYS A 14 -5.58 -4.44 1.54
N LEU A 15 -6.89 -4.50 1.35
CA LEU A 15 -7.69 -3.43 0.78
C LEU A 15 -8.45 -2.70 1.88
N VAL A 16 -8.10 -1.42 2.12
CA VAL A 16 -8.65 -0.61 3.21
C VAL A 16 -9.38 0.59 2.64
N PRO A 17 -10.71 0.52 2.45
CA PRO A 17 -11.50 1.66 2.00
C PRO A 17 -11.53 2.75 3.06
N ARG A 18 -11.39 4.02 2.64
CA ARG A 18 -11.34 5.17 3.56
C ARG A 18 -12.67 5.43 4.27
N HIS A 19 -13.77 5.11 3.61
CA HIS A 19 -15.13 5.47 4.04
C HIS A 19 -15.93 4.24 4.39
N PRO A 20 -16.49 4.15 5.62
CA PRO A 20 -17.24 2.97 6.09
C PRO A 20 -18.43 2.59 5.22
N GLU A 21 -19.10 3.58 4.63
CA GLU A 21 -20.24 3.37 3.72
C GLU A 21 -19.86 2.57 2.46
N ARG A 22 -18.58 2.47 2.14
CA ARG A 22 -18.09 1.71 1.00
C ARG A 22 -17.68 0.26 1.32
N PHE A 23 -17.69 -0.14 2.59
CA PHE A 23 -17.21 -1.48 2.95
C PHE A 23 -18.01 -2.61 2.31
N ALA A 24 -19.35 -2.47 2.26
CA ALA A 24 -20.21 -3.46 1.63
C ALA A 24 -19.98 -3.51 0.10
N GLU A 25 -20.00 -2.36 -0.57
CA GLU A 25 -19.74 -2.23 -2.00
C GLU A 25 -18.41 -2.88 -2.41
N VAL A 26 -17.34 -2.61 -1.63
CA VAL A 26 -16.02 -3.17 -1.93
C VAL A 26 -15.98 -4.68 -1.69
N ALA A 27 -16.68 -5.19 -0.68
CA ALA A 27 -16.80 -6.62 -0.47
C ALA A 27 -17.49 -7.32 -1.66
N ASP A 28 -18.56 -6.74 -2.17
CA ASP A 28 -19.27 -7.26 -3.33
C ASP A 28 -18.36 -7.25 -4.58
N GLN A 29 -17.60 -6.18 -4.79
CA GLN A 29 -16.64 -6.09 -5.90
C GLN A 29 -15.53 -7.16 -5.82
N ILE A 30 -15.01 -7.47 -4.62
CA ILE A 30 -14.01 -8.53 -4.42
C ILE A 30 -14.63 -9.89 -4.75
N GLN A 31 -15.86 -10.13 -4.30
CA GLN A 31 -16.59 -11.36 -4.56
C GLN A 31 -16.90 -11.55 -6.06
N ASP A 32 -17.34 -10.48 -6.73
CA ASP A 32 -17.62 -10.48 -8.18
C ASP A 32 -16.34 -10.74 -9.00
N ALA A 33 -15.19 -10.32 -8.49
CA ALA A 33 -13.88 -10.64 -9.08
C ALA A 33 -13.44 -12.11 -8.86
N GLY A 34 -14.23 -12.89 -8.13
CA GLY A 34 -13.92 -14.31 -7.85
C GLY A 34 -12.77 -14.52 -6.86
N MET A 35 -12.37 -13.48 -6.12
CA MET A 35 -11.28 -13.55 -5.15
C MET A 35 -11.78 -14.05 -3.79
N LYS A 36 -11.00 -14.89 -3.15
CA LYS A 36 -11.24 -15.26 -1.75
C LYS A 36 -10.88 -14.10 -0.84
N PHE A 37 -11.78 -13.67 0.01
CA PHE A 37 -11.48 -12.61 0.96
C PHE A 37 -12.02 -12.89 2.36
N ARG A 38 -11.50 -12.12 3.32
CA ARG A 38 -11.99 -12.10 4.69
C ARG A 38 -12.05 -10.66 5.17
N ARG A 39 -13.11 -10.32 5.90
CA ARG A 39 -13.25 -9.03 6.56
C ARG A 39 -12.40 -8.99 7.83
N ARG A 40 -11.80 -7.85 8.13
CA ARG A 40 -11.05 -7.66 9.38
C ARG A 40 -11.93 -7.82 10.62
N THR A 41 -13.18 -7.35 10.55
CA THR A 41 -14.14 -7.47 11.66
C THR A 41 -14.57 -8.89 11.97
N GLU A 42 -14.37 -9.85 11.06
CA GLU A 42 -14.64 -11.27 11.28
C GLU A 42 -13.52 -12.00 12.03
N TRP A 43 -12.41 -11.32 12.28
CA TRP A 43 -11.27 -11.92 12.98
C TRP A 43 -11.45 -11.80 14.50
N ILE A 44 -12.10 -12.77 15.09
CA ILE A 44 -12.31 -12.85 16.55
C ILE A 44 -11.05 -13.38 17.24
N GLN A 45 -10.24 -14.19 16.55
CA GLN A 45 -8.97 -14.72 17.04
C GLN A 45 -7.98 -14.80 15.87
N THR A 46 -6.69 -14.55 16.15
CA THR A 46 -5.63 -14.76 15.15
C THR A 46 -5.63 -16.22 14.70
N PRO A 47 -5.84 -16.52 13.41
CA PRO A 47 -5.81 -17.89 12.93
C PRO A 47 -4.46 -18.52 13.21
N LYS A 48 -4.44 -19.68 13.88
CA LYS A 48 -3.23 -20.49 13.97
C LYS A 48 -3.00 -21.11 12.59
N GLY A 49 -2.00 -20.61 11.85
CA GLY A 49 -1.59 -21.24 10.58
C GLY A 49 -2.02 -20.53 9.31
N GLY A 50 -1.76 -19.24 9.19
CA GLY A 50 -1.95 -18.51 7.94
C GLY A 50 -3.42 -18.28 7.54
N VAL A 51 -3.63 -17.42 6.56
CA VAL A 51 -4.97 -17.09 6.02
C VAL A 51 -4.97 -17.47 4.55
N ASP A 52 -5.76 -18.49 4.17
CA ASP A 52 -5.94 -18.89 2.76
C ASP A 52 -6.97 -17.98 2.10
N VAL A 53 -6.56 -16.73 1.83
CA VAL A 53 -7.35 -15.72 1.12
C VAL A 53 -6.44 -14.88 0.22
N ASP A 54 -7.01 -14.34 -0.85
CA ASP A 54 -6.33 -13.42 -1.77
C ASP A 54 -6.36 -11.99 -1.24
N VAL A 55 -7.43 -11.63 -0.51
CA VAL A 55 -7.69 -10.28 -0.03
C VAL A 55 -8.10 -10.27 1.44
N ILE A 56 -7.54 -9.32 2.19
CA ILE A 56 -8.05 -8.89 3.49
C ILE A 56 -8.79 -7.57 3.27
N LEU A 57 -10.08 -7.53 3.57
CA LEU A 57 -10.84 -6.29 3.56
C LEU A 57 -10.77 -5.65 4.94
N GLY A 58 -10.11 -4.49 5.03
CA GLY A 58 -10.05 -3.66 6.22
C GLY A 58 -11.34 -2.86 6.37
N ASP A 59 -12.32 -3.42 7.06
CA ASP A 59 -13.64 -2.86 7.29
C ASP A 59 -13.83 -2.33 8.72
N SER A 60 -12.75 -1.83 9.30
CA SER A 60 -12.72 -1.19 10.61
C SER A 60 -12.03 0.17 10.53
N MET A 61 -12.35 1.06 11.48
CA MET A 61 -11.75 2.39 11.55
C MET A 61 -10.65 2.46 12.60
N GLY A 62 -9.66 3.36 12.38
CA GLY A 62 -8.60 3.62 13.36
C GLY A 62 -7.45 2.61 13.39
N GLU A 63 -7.45 1.61 12.51
CA GLU A 63 -6.43 0.54 12.48
C GLU A 63 -5.33 0.76 11.42
N MET A 64 -5.25 1.92 10.76
CA MET A 64 -4.25 2.20 9.72
C MET A 64 -2.80 1.95 10.17
N PRO A 65 -2.37 2.30 11.40
CA PRO A 65 -1.00 2.02 11.84
C PRO A 65 -0.67 0.53 11.86
N MET A 66 -1.65 -0.32 12.17
CA MET A 66 -1.50 -1.78 12.13
C MET A 66 -1.27 -2.27 10.68
N TYR A 67 -2.09 -1.80 9.74
CA TYR A 67 -1.95 -2.17 8.33
C TYR A 67 -0.61 -1.73 7.76
N TYR A 68 -0.17 -0.49 8.02
CA TYR A 68 1.13 -0.01 7.57
C TYR A 68 2.30 -0.79 8.17
N SER A 69 2.19 -1.21 9.43
CA SER A 69 3.24 -1.99 10.10
C SER A 69 3.35 -3.43 9.59
N ALA A 70 2.25 -3.96 9.05
CA ALA A 70 2.20 -5.32 8.52
C ALA A 70 2.47 -5.40 7.00
N ALA A 71 2.46 -4.27 6.29
CA ALA A 71 2.61 -4.23 4.85
C ALA A 71 4.08 -4.13 4.42
N ASP A 72 4.47 -4.88 3.40
CA ASP A 72 5.77 -4.75 2.74
C ASP A 72 5.81 -3.55 1.78
N LEU A 73 4.65 -3.15 1.25
CA LEU A 73 4.49 -2.05 0.31
C LEU A 73 3.07 -1.50 0.37
N VAL A 74 2.94 -0.19 0.34
CA VAL A 74 1.64 0.51 0.31
C VAL A 74 1.43 1.20 -1.03
N VAL A 75 0.25 1.02 -1.61
CA VAL A 75 -0.24 1.83 -2.73
C VAL A 75 -1.22 2.86 -2.19
N MET A 76 -0.92 4.14 -2.37
CA MET A 76 -1.84 5.23 -1.98
C MET A 76 -2.96 5.37 -3.01
N GLY A 77 -4.06 4.64 -2.81
CA GLY A 77 -5.20 4.58 -3.74
C GLY A 77 -5.76 5.94 -4.16
N GLY A 78 -5.85 6.89 -3.22
CA GLY A 78 -6.31 8.24 -3.52
C GLY A 78 -5.40 9.07 -4.44
N SER A 79 -4.19 8.59 -4.73
CA SER A 79 -3.27 9.21 -5.69
C SER A 79 -3.38 8.66 -7.11
N LEU A 80 -4.08 7.52 -7.28
CA LEU A 80 -4.27 6.88 -8.58
C LEU A 80 -5.30 7.61 -9.44
N LEU A 81 -6.22 8.30 -8.81
CA LEU A 81 -7.30 9.09 -9.41
C LEU A 81 -7.22 10.54 -8.91
N PRO A 82 -7.93 11.49 -9.52
CA PRO A 82 -7.85 12.91 -9.17
C PRO A 82 -8.54 13.26 -7.84
N PHE A 83 -8.26 12.47 -6.79
CA PHE A 83 -8.71 12.73 -5.41
C PHE A 83 -7.67 13.45 -4.56
N GLY A 84 -6.46 13.68 -5.09
CA GLY A 84 -5.42 14.49 -4.45
C GLY A 84 -4.50 13.75 -3.51
N GLY A 85 -4.61 12.42 -3.42
CA GLY A 85 -3.78 11.60 -2.56
C GLY A 85 -4.27 11.51 -1.11
N GLN A 86 -3.45 10.87 -0.29
CA GLN A 86 -3.68 10.64 1.14
C GLN A 86 -2.39 10.92 1.90
N ASN A 87 -2.46 11.06 3.22
CA ASN A 87 -1.30 11.27 4.08
C ASN A 87 -0.36 10.06 4.05
N LEU A 88 0.79 10.23 3.41
CA LEU A 88 1.80 9.17 3.31
C LEU A 88 2.76 9.13 4.52
N ILE A 89 2.75 10.18 5.36
CA ILE A 89 3.68 10.30 6.50
C ILE A 89 3.45 9.16 7.50
N GLU A 90 2.21 8.73 7.70
CA GLU A 90 1.87 7.62 8.59
C GLU A 90 2.44 6.28 8.09
N ALA A 91 2.38 6.02 6.78
CA ALA A 91 3.00 4.84 6.19
C ALA A 91 4.52 4.87 6.33
N CYS A 92 5.13 6.03 6.05
CA CYS A 92 6.57 6.23 6.25
C CYS A 92 6.99 6.08 7.71
N ALA A 93 6.16 6.52 8.67
CA ALA A 93 6.42 6.36 10.10
C ALA A 93 6.45 4.88 10.54
N ALA A 94 5.66 4.04 9.90
CA ALA A 94 5.71 2.60 10.08
C ALA A 94 6.90 1.94 9.34
N GLY A 95 7.66 2.71 8.57
CA GLY A 95 8.76 2.20 7.73
C GLY A 95 8.28 1.48 6.48
N CYS A 96 7.03 1.71 6.06
CA CYS A 96 6.47 1.06 4.89
C CYS A 96 6.80 1.85 3.62
N PRO A 97 7.40 1.23 2.58
CA PRO A 97 7.59 1.82 1.27
C PRO A 97 6.26 2.24 0.63
N VAL A 98 6.26 3.35 -0.10
CA VAL A 98 5.02 3.92 -0.65
C VAL A 98 5.08 4.01 -2.17
N LEU A 99 4.04 3.51 -2.85
CA LEU A 99 3.75 3.78 -4.25
C LEU A 99 2.68 4.86 -4.38
N LEU A 100 2.96 5.83 -5.25
CA LEU A 100 2.10 6.97 -5.53
C LEU A 100 1.70 7.01 -7.01
N GLY A 101 0.44 7.34 -7.27
CA GLY A 101 -0.02 7.76 -8.60
C GLY A 101 0.34 9.23 -8.88
N GLU A 102 -0.24 9.78 -9.95
CA GLU A 102 0.04 11.16 -10.38
C GLU A 102 -0.61 12.22 -9.49
N HIS A 103 -1.73 11.90 -8.85
CA HIS A 103 -2.58 12.87 -8.17
C HIS A 103 -2.23 12.98 -6.68
N THR A 104 -1.28 13.86 -6.35
CA THR A 104 -0.82 14.08 -4.97
C THR A 104 -0.96 15.53 -4.51
N TYR A 105 -1.84 16.32 -5.14
CA TYR A 105 -1.91 17.77 -4.94
C TYR A 105 -2.28 18.21 -3.51
N ASN A 106 -3.01 17.37 -2.73
CA ASN A 106 -3.29 17.66 -1.32
C ASN A 106 -2.07 17.45 -0.41
N PHE A 107 -1.07 16.68 -0.88
CA PHE A 107 0.15 16.33 -0.14
C PHE A 107 1.37 16.46 -1.05
N GLN A 108 1.37 17.45 -1.93
CA GLN A 108 2.36 17.56 -3.01
C GLN A 108 3.78 17.63 -2.47
N GLN A 109 4.06 18.53 -1.51
CA GLN A 109 5.40 18.68 -0.97
C GLN A 109 5.85 17.40 -0.25
N ALA A 110 5.01 16.84 0.61
CA ALA A 110 5.32 15.59 1.31
C ALA A 110 5.60 14.43 0.35
N ALA A 111 4.86 14.35 -0.78
CA ALA A 111 5.09 13.34 -1.81
C ALA A 111 6.41 13.55 -2.55
N LEU A 112 6.78 14.79 -2.87
CA LEU A 112 8.05 15.11 -3.54
C LEU A 112 9.23 14.80 -2.62
N ASP A 113 9.20 15.23 -1.37
CA ASP A 113 10.25 14.99 -0.39
C ASP A 113 10.44 13.48 -0.13
N ALA A 114 9.34 12.73 0.01
CA ALA A 114 9.41 11.29 0.19
C ALA A 114 10.00 10.56 -1.04
N ILE A 115 9.73 11.04 -2.25
CA ILE A 115 10.32 10.50 -3.48
C ILE A 115 11.80 10.82 -3.54
N GLU A 116 12.20 12.06 -3.24
CA GLU A 116 13.59 12.51 -3.25
C GLU A 116 14.44 11.72 -2.24
N MET A 117 13.91 11.47 -1.06
CA MET A 117 14.55 10.65 -0.04
C MET A 117 14.53 9.14 -0.36
N GLY A 118 13.81 8.71 -1.37
CA GLY A 118 13.68 7.30 -1.75
C GLY A 118 12.69 6.50 -0.89
N ALA A 119 11.86 7.15 -0.07
CA ALA A 119 10.81 6.53 0.74
C ALA A 119 9.57 6.17 -0.08
N ALA A 120 9.34 6.90 -1.16
CA ALA A 120 8.23 6.68 -2.07
C ALA A 120 8.69 6.59 -3.52
N LYS A 121 7.90 5.91 -4.35
CA LYS A 121 8.12 5.80 -5.79
C LYS A 121 6.83 6.19 -6.52
N ARG A 122 6.95 6.93 -7.62
CA ARG A 122 5.80 7.24 -8.46
C ARG A 122 5.66 6.16 -9.52
N ILE A 123 4.43 5.70 -9.74
CA ILE A 123 4.11 4.77 -10.81
C ILE A 123 4.43 5.45 -12.14
N LYS A 124 5.24 4.81 -12.98
CA LYS A 124 5.63 5.34 -14.27
C LYS A 124 4.56 5.03 -15.31
N GLY A 125 4.16 6.06 -16.07
CA GLY A 125 3.20 5.93 -17.15
C GLY A 125 1.80 6.37 -16.77
N LYS A 126 0.95 6.56 -17.78
CA LYS A 126 -0.43 6.98 -17.59
C LYS A 126 -1.25 5.84 -17.04
N LEU A 127 -1.78 6.01 -15.84
CA LEU A 127 -2.69 5.04 -15.25
C LEU A 127 -4.05 5.16 -15.96
N LEU A 128 -4.31 4.26 -16.88
CA LEU A 128 -5.64 4.09 -17.46
C LEU A 128 -6.40 3.10 -16.56
N LEU A 129 -7.58 3.49 -16.09
CA LEU A 129 -8.44 2.61 -15.28
C LEU A 129 -8.81 1.31 -15.99
N SER A 130 -8.85 1.36 -17.32
CA SER A 130 -9.11 0.21 -18.18
C SER A 130 -7.91 -0.74 -18.32
N GLU A 131 -6.69 -0.25 -18.05
CA GLU A 131 -5.45 -1.00 -18.26
C GLU A 131 -4.44 -0.65 -17.15
N PRO A 132 -4.53 -1.29 -15.96
CA PRO A 132 -3.65 -1.00 -14.84
C PRO A 132 -2.24 -1.61 -14.98
N VAL A 133 -1.77 -1.82 -16.21
CA VAL A 133 -0.50 -2.50 -16.53
C VAL A 133 0.68 -1.82 -15.82
N ALA A 134 0.75 -0.48 -15.88
CA ALA A 134 1.85 0.27 -15.27
C ALA A 134 1.93 0.07 -13.74
N LEU A 135 0.79 -0.03 -13.06
CA LEU A 135 0.72 -0.34 -11.64
C LEU A 135 1.21 -1.77 -11.38
N MET A 136 0.70 -2.73 -12.15
CA MET A 136 1.04 -4.15 -11.98
C MET A 136 2.51 -4.43 -12.26
N ASP A 137 3.09 -3.81 -13.27
CA ASP A 137 4.52 -3.94 -13.59
C ASP A 137 5.39 -3.35 -12.49
N THR A 138 5.03 -2.16 -11.98
CA THR A 138 5.75 -1.53 -10.86
C THR A 138 5.65 -2.36 -9.59
N LEU A 139 4.48 -2.92 -9.28
CA LEU A 139 4.29 -3.82 -8.13
C LEU A 139 5.14 -5.08 -8.25
N LYS A 140 5.13 -5.74 -9.41
CA LYS A 140 5.95 -6.93 -9.66
C LYS A 140 7.44 -6.63 -9.52
N GLU A 141 7.91 -5.54 -10.12
CA GLU A 141 9.32 -5.10 -10.03
C GLU A 141 9.75 -4.94 -8.58
N LEU A 142 8.94 -4.27 -7.76
CA LEU A 142 9.28 -3.99 -6.36
C LEU A 142 9.15 -5.23 -5.48
N LEU A 143 8.06 -5.99 -5.58
CA LEU A 143 7.83 -7.16 -4.73
C LEU A 143 8.86 -8.28 -4.98
N LEU A 144 9.44 -8.35 -6.18
CA LEU A 144 10.53 -9.28 -6.49
C LEU A 144 11.92 -8.74 -6.10
N ASN A 145 12.04 -7.46 -5.75
CA ASN A 145 13.31 -6.82 -5.38
C ASN A 145 13.35 -6.46 -3.90
N THR A 146 13.62 -7.45 -3.06
CA THR A 146 13.68 -7.29 -1.60
C THR A 146 14.72 -6.24 -1.17
N ALA A 147 15.85 -6.15 -1.84
CA ALA A 147 16.89 -5.15 -1.55
C ALA A 147 16.39 -3.72 -1.78
N GLU A 148 15.60 -3.49 -2.82
CA GLU A 148 15.00 -2.18 -3.08
C GLU A 148 13.92 -1.86 -2.03
N LEU A 149 13.08 -2.82 -1.66
CA LEU A 149 12.09 -2.65 -0.59
C LEU A 149 12.74 -2.31 0.75
N GLU A 150 13.82 -3.00 1.13
CA GLU A 150 14.57 -2.71 2.37
C GLU A 150 15.20 -1.31 2.35
N LYS A 151 15.73 -0.88 1.21
CA LYS A 151 16.26 0.46 1.02
C LYS A 151 15.16 1.51 1.15
N MET A 152 14.02 1.31 0.50
CA MET A 152 12.85 2.19 0.60
C MET A 152 12.30 2.25 2.04
N SER A 153 12.25 1.11 2.74
CA SER A 153 11.82 1.03 4.14
C SER A 153 12.73 1.85 5.06
N SER A 154 14.04 1.74 4.86
CA SER A 154 15.02 2.54 5.61
C SER A 154 14.88 4.03 5.35
N ALA A 155 14.67 4.40 4.09
CA ALA A 155 14.41 5.78 3.67
C ALA A 155 13.08 6.31 4.24
N ALA A 156 12.03 5.49 4.30
CA ALA A 156 10.74 5.87 4.89
C ALA A 156 10.87 6.22 6.38
N LYS A 157 11.61 5.43 7.14
CA LYS A 157 11.90 5.73 8.55
C LYS A 157 12.67 7.03 8.71
N ALA A 158 13.70 7.26 7.89
CA ALA A 158 14.48 8.50 7.92
C ALA A 158 13.62 9.73 7.60
N TYR A 159 12.81 9.63 6.54
CA TYR A 159 11.85 10.66 6.15
C TYR A 159 10.88 11.03 7.28
N SER A 160 10.31 10.03 7.96
CA SER A 160 9.39 10.26 9.06
C SER A 160 10.04 10.99 10.24
N ILE A 161 11.29 10.65 10.59
CA ILE A 161 12.03 11.31 11.69
C ILE A 161 12.24 12.80 11.37
N GLU A 162 12.63 13.13 10.15
CA GLU A 162 12.85 14.50 9.71
C GLU A 162 11.56 15.33 9.76
N HIS A 163 10.44 14.77 9.32
CA HIS A 163 9.14 15.46 9.29
C HIS A 163 8.45 15.54 10.65
N GLN A 164 8.66 14.59 11.57
CA GLN A 164 8.17 14.69 12.95
C GLN A 164 8.86 15.84 13.72
N GLY A 165 10.10 16.16 13.40
CA GLY A 165 10.82 17.29 13.96
C GLY A 165 10.25 18.66 13.55
N ALA A 166 9.64 18.77 12.38
CA ALA A 166 9.02 20.00 11.88
C ALA A 166 7.72 20.36 12.63
N THR A 167 6.92 19.36 13.01
CA THR A 167 5.66 19.56 13.74
C THR A 167 5.86 20.01 15.21
N LYS A 168 7.04 19.76 15.79
CA LYS A 168 7.38 20.19 17.15
C LYS A 168 7.96 21.60 17.25
N ARG A 169 8.13 22.30 16.14
CA ARG A 169 8.72 23.68 16.08
C ARG A 169 7.69 24.79 15.89
N ILE A 170 6.40 24.48 15.99
CA ILE A 170 5.29 25.43 16.06
C ILE A 170 4.68 25.38 17.51
#